data_ae140077a72b55811b4385bfab9d268a
#
_entry.id   ae140077a72b55811b4385bfab9d268a
#
_cell.length_a   1.000
_cell.length_b   1.000
_cell.length_c   1.000
_cell.angle_alpha   90.00
_cell.angle_beta   90.00
_cell.angle_gamma   90.00
#
_symmetry.space_group_name_H-M   'P 1'
#
loop_
_entity.id
_entity.type
_entity.pdbx_description
1 polymer ?
#
loop_
_entity_poly.entity_id
_entity_poly.type
_entity_poly.pdbx_seq_one_letter_code
_entity_poly.pdbx_strand_id
1 'polypeptide(L)'
;MRRTLHRWIALFATGLIACGGVGEYRKTGGTYAARGPGCDYRVIRNRIVEPYEELGVIDIDAFSMKQLPDDEERFRKLVGPTVCAAGGHAVIPTLNVYGHWVHGTIIRFNPAECARCA
;
A
#
# COMPACT_ATOMS: atom_id res chain seq x y z
N MET A 1 -8.64 -1.68 55.29
CA MET A 1 -8.75 -1.60 54.57
C MET A 1 -8.31 -1.27 53.53
N ARG A 2 -8.19 -1.48 52.77
CA ARG A 2 -7.74 -1.18 51.72
C ARG A 2 -8.24 -0.93 50.68
N ARG A 3 -8.17 -0.49 50.05
CA ARG A 3 -8.57 -0.17 49.04
C ARG A 3 -8.01 -0.27 47.93
N THR A 4 -8.22 -0.51 47.12
CA THR A 4 -7.72 -0.79 46.08
C THR A 4 -7.95 0.09 45.14
N LEU A 5 -7.35 0.46 44.66
CA LEU A 5 -7.44 1.34 43.78
C LEU A 5 -7.35 1.00 42.59
N HIS A 6 -7.94 0.95 41.86
CA HIS A 6 -7.85 0.70 40.70
C HIS A 6 -7.64 1.65 39.87
N ARG A 7 -6.90 1.60 39.33
CA ARG A 7 -6.52 2.32 38.52
C ARG A 7 -6.85 1.99 37.30
N TRP A 8 -7.48 2.40 36.61
CA TRP A 8 -7.77 2.25 35.48
C TRP A 8 -7.09 3.05 34.55
N ILE A 9 -6.35 2.56 33.92
CA ILE A 9 -5.64 3.20 33.03
C ILE A 9 -6.21 3.04 31.79
N ALA A 10 -6.88 3.75 31.37
CA ALA A 10 -7.43 3.65 30.24
C ALA A 10 -6.61 4.10 29.23
N LEU A 11 -6.24 3.40 28.49
CA LEU A 11 -5.49 3.72 27.57
C LEU A 11 -6.06 4.00 26.40
N PHE A 12 -6.04 4.68 25.73
CA PHE A 12 -6.50 5.06 24.66
C PHE A 12 -5.74 5.34 23.65
N ALA A 13 -5.68 4.78 22.84
CA ALA A 13 -5.12 4.85 21.79
C ALA A 13 -5.74 5.73 20.94
N THR A 14 -5.58 6.58 20.80
CA THR A 14 -6.07 7.43 20.13
C THR A 14 -5.80 7.46 18.86
N GLY A 15 -6.37 7.42 18.12
CA GLY A 15 -6.22 7.30 16.84
C GLY A 15 -5.60 8.37 16.16
N LEU A 16 -5.08 8.17 15.30
CA LEU A 16 -4.48 9.06 14.70
C LEU A 16 -5.00 9.42 13.56
N ILE A 17 -5.20 10.17 13.12
CA ILE A 17 -5.61 10.67 12.12
C ILE A 17 -4.76 10.96 11.12
N ALA A 18 -4.63 10.31 10.19
CA ALA A 18 -3.77 10.57 9.18
C ALA A 18 -4.43 11.43 8.19
N CYS A 19 -3.83 12.34 7.72
CA CYS A 19 -4.34 13.17 6.70
C CYS A 19 -3.94 12.60 5.38
N GLY A 20 -4.61 11.74 4.85
CA GLY A 20 -4.24 11.09 3.61
C GLY A 20 -3.51 9.80 3.91
N GLY A 21 -3.78 8.80 3.21
CA GLY A 21 -3.16 7.52 3.41
C GLY A 21 -3.83 6.50 2.54
N VAL A 22 -3.53 5.24 2.77
CA VAL A 22 -4.19 4.18 2.05
C VAL A 22 -5.59 4.08 2.63
N GLY A 23 -6.58 4.40 1.83
CA GLY A 23 -7.95 4.38 2.28
C GLY A 23 -8.50 2.99 2.34
N GLU A 24 -8.24 2.19 1.33
CA GLU A 24 -8.77 0.87 1.27
C GLU A 24 -7.90 -0.01 0.42
N TYR A 25 -7.64 -1.22 0.86
CA TYR A 25 -6.97 -2.21 0.06
C TYR A 25 -7.95 -3.34 -0.19
N ARG A 26 -8.22 -3.63 -1.47
CA ARG A 26 -9.11 -4.71 -1.84
C ARG A 26 -8.30 -5.80 -2.48
N LYS A 27 -8.32 -6.98 -1.89
CA LYS A 27 -7.58 -8.09 -2.44
C LYS A 27 -8.37 -8.66 -3.61
N THR A 28 -7.72 -8.82 -4.74
CA THR A 28 -8.34 -9.35 -5.95
C THR A 28 -7.68 -10.62 -6.43
N GLY A 29 -6.53 -10.96 -5.91
CA GLY A 29 -5.78 -12.12 -6.38
C GLY A 29 -5.39 -13.06 -5.27
N GLY A 30 -4.33 -13.81 -5.47
CA GLY A 30 -3.88 -14.81 -4.53
C GLY A 30 -3.30 -14.22 -3.25
N THR A 31 -3.11 -15.06 -2.26
CA THR A 31 -2.52 -14.67 -1.01
C THR A 31 -1.09 -15.16 -0.99
N TYR A 32 -0.18 -14.25 -0.67
CA TYR A 32 1.23 -14.57 -0.63
C TYR A 32 1.82 -14.11 0.69
N ALA A 33 2.94 -14.69 1.07
CA ALA A 33 3.60 -14.29 2.29
C ALA A 33 4.03 -12.82 2.20
N ALA A 34 3.90 -12.11 3.29
CA ALA A 34 4.35 -10.73 3.33
C ALA A 34 5.85 -10.66 3.12
N ARG A 35 6.27 -9.64 2.40
CA ARG A 35 7.70 -9.32 2.29
C ARG A 35 8.03 -8.41 3.45
N GLY A 36 9.25 -8.40 3.88
CA GLY A 36 9.62 -7.60 5.03
C GLY A 36 9.39 -6.11 4.85
N PRO A 37 9.34 -5.36 5.94
CA PRO A 37 9.17 -3.92 5.86
C PRO A 37 10.31 -3.31 5.05
N GLY A 38 9.97 -2.31 4.26
CA GLY A 38 10.97 -1.69 3.40
C GLY A 38 11.39 -2.56 2.24
N CYS A 39 10.56 -3.52 1.84
CA CYS A 39 10.89 -4.36 0.71
C CYS A 39 11.04 -3.55 -0.57
N ASP A 40 11.81 -4.09 -1.52
CA ASP A 40 11.97 -3.43 -2.80
C ASP A 40 10.81 -3.78 -3.70
N TYR A 41 10.29 -2.80 -4.38
CA TYR A 41 9.27 -3.01 -5.39
C TYR A 41 9.37 -1.93 -6.44
N ARG A 42 8.82 -2.20 -7.60
CA ARG A 42 8.88 -1.24 -8.69
C ARG A 42 7.55 -0.48 -8.80
N VAL A 43 7.62 0.74 -9.21
CA VAL A 43 6.45 1.52 -9.59
C VAL A 43 6.46 1.55 -11.10
N ILE A 44 5.47 0.92 -11.75
CA ILE A 44 5.49 0.73 -13.19
C ILE A 44 4.43 1.58 -13.82
N ARG A 45 4.85 2.60 -14.53
CA ARG A 45 3.92 3.51 -15.19
C ARG A 45 3.78 3.20 -16.67
N ASN A 46 4.61 2.31 -17.18
CA ASN A 46 4.58 1.97 -18.58
C ASN A 46 4.01 0.59 -18.76
N ARG A 47 4.00 0.14 -20.01
CA ARG A 47 3.47 -1.16 -20.31
C ARG A 47 4.32 -2.24 -19.66
N ILE A 48 3.67 -3.27 -19.14
CA ILE A 48 4.34 -4.40 -18.54
C ILE A 48 4.35 -5.53 -19.55
N VAL A 49 5.52 -6.07 -19.80
CA VAL A 49 5.66 -7.17 -20.71
C VAL A 49 5.85 -8.51 -20.01
N GLU A 50 6.25 -8.48 -18.75
CA GLU A 50 6.44 -9.72 -17.99
C GLU A 50 5.09 -10.26 -17.53
N PRO A 51 4.91 -11.56 -17.48
CA PRO A 51 3.68 -12.13 -16.94
C PRO A 51 3.52 -11.78 -15.46
N TYR A 52 2.34 -11.42 -15.07
CA TYR A 52 2.10 -11.03 -13.68
C TYR A 52 0.68 -11.40 -13.25
N GLU A 53 0.51 -11.43 -11.96
CA GLU A 53 -0.79 -11.63 -11.34
C GLU A 53 -1.13 -10.37 -10.54
N GLU A 54 -2.37 -9.91 -10.65
CA GLU A 54 -2.83 -8.81 -9.83
C GLU A 54 -3.16 -9.34 -8.45
N LEU A 55 -2.65 -8.72 -7.40
CA LEU A 55 -2.92 -9.13 -6.03
C LEU A 55 -4.03 -8.34 -5.39
N GLY A 56 -4.11 -7.08 -5.68
CA GLY A 56 -5.13 -6.21 -5.09
C GLY A 56 -5.00 -4.78 -5.55
N VAL A 57 -5.94 -3.98 -5.15
CA VAL A 57 -6.03 -2.59 -5.54
C VAL A 57 -6.05 -1.71 -4.30
N ILE A 58 -5.28 -0.65 -4.32
CA ILE A 58 -5.22 0.32 -3.23
C ILE A 58 -5.91 1.59 -3.69
N ASP A 59 -6.81 2.10 -2.87
CA ASP A 59 -7.35 3.44 -3.06
C ASP A 59 -6.63 4.38 -2.12
N ILE A 60 -6.24 5.54 -2.63
CA ILE A 60 -5.60 6.56 -1.80
C ILE A 60 -6.69 7.45 -1.24
N ASP A 61 -6.71 7.56 0.07
CA ASP A 61 -7.71 8.36 0.75
C ASP A 61 -7.15 9.72 1.09
N ALA A 62 -7.89 10.77 0.84
CA ALA A 62 -7.45 12.12 1.15
C ALA A 62 -8.65 13.03 1.27
N PHE A 63 -8.56 13.98 2.18
CA PHE A 63 -9.63 14.95 2.33
C PHE A 63 -9.62 15.98 1.22
N SER A 64 -8.50 16.21 0.60
CA SER A 64 -8.40 17.20 -0.46
C SER A 64 -7.31 16.77 -1.41
N MET A 65 -7.30 17.38 -2.58
CA MET A 65 -6.28 17.09 -3.56
C MET A 65 -4.89 17.40 -3.08
N LYS A 66 -4.73 18.32 -2.14
CA LYS A 66 -3.42 18.64 -1.61
C LYS A 66 -2.80 17.49 -0.83
N GLN A 67 -3.63 16.57 -0.36
CA GLN A 67 -3.13 15.44 0.41
C GLN A 67 -2.80 14.24 -0.47
N LEU A 68 -3.21 14.28 -1.73
CA LEU A 68 -2.89 13.20 -2.65
C LEU A 68 -1.42 13.33 -3.07
N PRO A 69 -0.73 12.21 -3.22
CA PRO A 69 0.64 12.29 -3.71
C PRO A 69 0.68 12.91 -5.10
N ASP A 70 1.65 13.75 -5.34
CA ASP A 70 1.84 14.37 -6.63
C ASP A 70 3.17 13.95 -7.25
N ASP A 71 3.91 13.08 -6.62
CA ASP A 71 5.13 12.54 -7.20
C ASP A 71 5.32 11.09 -6.76
N GLU A 72 6.25 10.43 -7.42
CA GLU A 72 6.47 9.01 -7.17
C GLU A 72 7.01 8.74 -5.77
N GLU A 73 7.84 9.60 -5.26
CA GLU A 73 8.43 9.37 -3.94
C GLU A 73 7.37 9.37 -2.84
N ARG A 74 6.46 10.33 -2.90
CA ARG A 74 5.38 10.38 -1.92
C ARG A 74 4.45 9.18 -2.08
N PHE A 75 4.16 8.80 -3.30
CA PHE A 75 3.34 7.64 -3.58
C PHE A 75 4.00 6.37 -3.03
N ARG A 76 5.30 6.22 -3.27
CA ARG A 76 6.02 5.04 -2.77
C ARG A 76 5.96 4.95 -1.25
N LYS A 77 6.14 6.06 -0.56
CA LYS A 77 6.08 6.05 0.89
C LYS A 77 4.71 5.65 1.39
N LEU A 78 3.68 6.07 0.67
CA LEU A 78 2.33 5.83 1.11
C LEU A 78 1.92 4.38 0.89
N VAL A 79 2.21 3.82 -0.26
CA VAL A 79 1.73 2.47 -0.59
C VAL A 79 2.69 1.36 -0.21
N GLY A 80 3.95 1.69 0.09
CA GLY A 80 4.97 0.68 0.36
C GLY A 80 4.59 -0.36 1.39
N PRO A 81 4.12 0.04 2.56
CA PRO A 81 3.74 -0.95 3.56
C PRO A 81 2.69 -1.93 3.07
N THR A 82 1.71 -1.45 2.29
CA THR A 82 0.65 -2.30 1.78
C THR A 82 1.19 -3.24 0.69
N VAL A 83 2.06 -2.72 -0.19
CA VAL A 83 2.67 -3.54 -1.23
C VAL A 83 3.47 -4.68 -0.61
N CYS A 84 4.29 -4.36 0.38
CA CYS A 84 5.13 -5.36 1.03
C CYS A 84 4.30 -6.37 1.82
N ALA A 85 3.26 -5.92 2.50
CA ALA A 85 2.39 -6.80 3.27
C ALA A 85 1.64 -7.76 2.35
N ALA A 86 1.29 -7.34 1.17
CA ALA A 86 0.57 -8.19 0.22
C ALA A 86 1.50 -9.16 -0.52
N GLY A 87 2.79 -9.02 -0.35
CA GLY A 87 3.74 -9.86 -1.06
C GLY A 87 3.98 -9.39 -2.49
N GLY A 88 3.74 -8.12 -2.77
CA GLY A 88 3.82 -7.59 -4.12
C GLY A 88 5.24 -7.33 -4.60
N HIS A 89 5.43 -7.38 -5.89
CA HIS A 89 6.71 -7.07 -6.52
C HIS A 89 6.69 -5.71 -7.19
N ALA A 90 5.51 -5.20 -7.47
CA ALA A 90 5.38 -3.91 -8.15
C ALA A 90 3.99 -3.34 -7.92
N VAL A 91 3.85 -2.07 -8.19
CA VAL A 91 2.55 -1.40 -8.14
C VAL A 91 2.39 -0.59 -9.42
N ILE A 92 1.20 -0.63 -9.99
CA ILE A 92 0.85 0.12 -11.18
C ILE A 92 -0.02 1.27 -10.71
N PRO A 93 0.45 2.51 -10.78
CA PRO A 93 -0.34 3.63 -10.30
C PRO A 93 -1.36 4.09 -11.32
N THR A 94 -2.42 4.70 -10.84
CA THR A 94 -3.37 5.42 -11.66
C THR A 94 -3.38 6.87 -11.19
N LEU A 95 -3.23 7.77 -12.13
CA LEU A 95 -3.23 9.19 -11.83
C LEU A 95 -4.52 9.81 -12.34
N ASN A 96 -4.99 10.85 -11.66
CA ASN A 96 -6.16 11.58 -12.14
C ASN A 96 -5.73 12.62 -13.16
N VAL A 97 -6.68 13.37 -13.67
CA VAL A 97 -6.40 14.35 -14.72
C VAL A 97 -5.52 15.51 -14.24
N TYR A 98 -5.39 15.67 -12.93
CA TYR A 98 -4.57 16.74 -12.38
C TYR A 98 -3.16 16.24 -12.03
N GLY A 99 -2.85 15.00 -12.36
CA GLY A 99 -1.53 14.46 -12.08
C GLY A 99 -1.33 13.93 -10.67
N HIS A 100 -2.40 13.78 -9.91
CA HIS A 100 -2.31 13.20 -8.58
C HIS A 100 -2.49 11.69 -8.65
N TRP A 101 -1.80 10.99 -7.79
CA TRP A 101 -1.79 9.54 -7.75
C TRP A 101 -2.93 9.07 -6.85
N VAL A 102 -3.91 8.40 -7.43
CA VAL A 102 -5.15 8.10 -6.72
C VAL A 102 -5.39 6.62 -6.47
N HIS A 103 -4.73 5.76 -7.23
CA HIS A 103 -4.90 4.33 -7.09
C HIS A 103 -3.59 3.61 -7.27
N GLY A 104 -3.49 2.40 -6.77
CA GLY A 104 -2.37 1.52 -7.05
C GLY A 104 -2.86 0.10 -7.22
N THR A 105 -2.40 -0.59 -8.25
CA THR A 105 -2.68 -2.00 -8.45
C THR A 105 -1.43 -2.77 -8.08
N ILE A 106 -1.50 -3.62 -7.08
CA ILE A 106 -0.35 -4.39 -6.63
C ILE A 106 -0.28 -5.66 -7.45
N ILE A 107 0.89 -5.94 -7.98
CA ILE A 107 1.09 -7.11 -8.81
C ILE A 107 2.26 -7.94 -8.34
N ARG A 108 2.27 -9.19 -8.75
CA ARG A 108 3.36 -10.10 -8.46
C ARG A 108 3.75 -10.76 -9.75
N PHE A 109 5.02 -10.77 -10.06
CA PHE A 109 5.50 -11.43 -11.26
C PHE A 109 5.52 -12.94 -11.05
N ASN A 110 5.27 -13.68 -12.10
CA ASN A 110 5.27 -15.12 -12.04
C ASN A 110 6.65 -15.61 -12.40
N PRO A 111 7.48 -16.04 -11.47
CA PRO A 111 8.86 -16.42 -11.78
C PRO A 111 8.94 -17.63 -12.72
N ALA A 112 7.91 -18.46 -12.73
CA ALA A 112 7.91 -19.63 -13.62
C ALA A 112 7.72 -19.24 -15.07
N GLU A 113 7.18 -18.07 -15.33
CA GLU A 113 6.90 -17.62 -16.66
C GLU A 113 7.72 -16.43 -17.08
N CYS A 114 8.56 -15.92 -16.22
CA CYS A 114 9.31 -14.70 -16.48
C CYS A 114 10.78 -14.94 -16.25
N ALA A 115 11.55 -15.01 -17.33
CA ALA A 115 12.97 -15.28 -17.23
C ALA A 115 13.74 -14.17 -16.52
N ARG A 116 13.19 -12.96 -16.45
CA ARG A 116 13.91 -11.85 -15.86
C ARG A 116 13.40 -11.45 -14.49
N CYS A 117 12.48 -12.22 -13.92
CA CYS A 117 11.86 -11.84 -12.66
C CYS A 117 12.50 -12.52 -11.45
N ALA A 118 13.55 -13.20 -11.65
CA ALA A 118 14.19 -13.97 -10.57
C ALA A 118 14.92 -13.05 -9.56
#